data_620ed89bd9756810237b0556077cf2ef
#
_entry.id   620ed89bd9756810237b0556077cf2ef
#
_cell.length_a   1.000
_cell.length_b   1.000
_cell.length_c   1.000
_cell.angle_alpha   90.00
_cell.angle_beta   90.00
_cell.angle_gamma   90.00
#
_symmetry.space_group_name_H-M   'P 1'
#
loop_
_entity.id
_entity.type
_entity.pdbx_description
1 polymer ?
#
loop_
_entity_poly.entity_id
_entity_poly.type
_entity_poly.pdbx_seq_one_letter_code
_entity_poly.pdbx_strand_id
1 'polypeptide(L)' 'MIFSKDRKILINPDNLTVATISATYIHAHLTDGSNVTLGNYSTEERAEEVLMEMGMCIEDGIAYFLPEV' A
#
# COMPACT_ATOMS: atom_id res chain seq x y z
N MET A 1 3.41 10.40 -0.09
CA MET A 1 2.03 10.01 0.27
C MET A 1 1.57 8.79 -0.50
N ILE A 2 0.85 7.90 0.16
CA ILE A 2 0.31 6.70 -0.44
C ILE A 2 -1.20 6.79 -0.41
N PHE A 3 -1.82 6.67 -1.59
CA PHE A 3 -3.28 6.70 -1.73
C PHE A 3 -3.77 5.28 -1.97
N SER A 4 -4.76 4.84 -1.16
CA SER A 4 -5.34 3.51 -1.31
C SER A 4 -6.02 3.35 -2.67
N LYS A 5 -6.32 2.10 -3.03
CA LYS A 5 -6.95 1.77 -4.30
C LYS A 5 -8.28 2.51 -4.50
N ASP A 6 -9.08 2.64 -3.44
CA ASP A 6 -10.38 3.33 -3.50
C ASP A 6 -10.28 4.84 -3.24
N ARG A 7 -9.07 5.36 -3.03
CA ARG A 7 -8.79 6.77 -2.77
C ARG A 7 -9.40 7.31 -1.47
N LYS A 8 -9.80 6.41 -0.57
CA LYS A 8 -10.41 6.82 0.71
C LYS A 8 -9.41 6.88 1.85
N ILE A 9 -8.21 6.33 1.65
CA ILE A 9 -7.16 6.32 2.67
C ILE A 9 -5.92 6.98 2.10
N LEU A 10 -5.35 7.90 2.87
CA LEU A 10 -4.10 8.56 2.55
C LEU A 10 -3.14 8.31 3.71
N ILE A 11 -1.98 7.76 3.40
CA ILE A 11 -0.97 7.45 4.41
C ILE A 11 0.30 8.25 4.15
N ASN A 12 0.80 8.89 5.21
CA ASN A 12 2.15 9.44 5.19
C ASN A 12 3.12 8.26 5.38
N PRO A 13 4.10 8.06 4.48
CA PRO A 13 5.06 6.96 4.61
C PRO A 13 5.79 6.93 5.95
N ASP A 14 5.98 8.08 6.59
CA ASP A 14 6.64 8.14 7.90
C ASP A 14 5.86 7.43 8.99
N ASN A 15 4.56 7.23 8.79
CA ASN A 15 3.69 6.54 9.74
C ASN A 15 3.51 5.06 9.41
N LEU A 16 4.15 4.58 8.35
CA LEU A 16 4.06 3.20 7.90
C LEU A 16 5.18 2.39 8.53
N THR A 17 4.83 1.37 9.31
CA THR A 17 5.80 0.46 9.90
C THR A 17 6.14 -0.67 8.94
N VAL A 18 5.11 -1.31 8.39
CA VAL A 18 5.28 -2.42 7.45
C VAL A 18 4.03 -2.56 6.59
N ALA A 19 4.24 -2.95 5.33
CA ALA A 19 3.14 -3.31 4.45
C ALA A 19 3.29 -4.79 4.11
N THR A 20 2.18 -5.52 4.14
CA THR A 20 2.17 -6.95 3.90
C THR A 20 1.08 -7.34 2.92
N ILE A 21 1.25 -8.53 2.33
CA ILE A 21 0.23 -9.11 1.47
C ILE A 21 -0.36 -10.32 2.19
N SER A 22 -1.68 -10.39 2.25
CA SER A 22 -2.41 -11.56 2.73
C SER A 22 -3.39 -11.95 1.63
N ALA A 23 -3.19 -13.13 1.05
CA ALA A 23 -3.91 -13.56 -0.15
C ALA A 23 -3.71 -12.53 -1.27
N THR A 24 -4.74 -11.78 -1.64
CA THR A 24 -4.64 -10.75 -2.70
C THR A 24 -4.78 -9.34 -2.14
N TYR A 25 -4.81 -9.20 -0.81
CA TYR A 25 -4.99 -7.92 -0.13
C TYR A 25 -3.65 -7.32 0.28
N ILE A 26 -3.51 -6.02 0.12
CA ILE A 26 -2.36 -5.28 0.64
C ILE A 26 -2.80 -4.56 1.90
N HIS A 27 -2.10 -4.84 2.99
CA HIS A 27 -2.37 -4.23 4.30
C HIS A 27 -1.19 -3.37 4.72
N ALA A 28 -1.48 -2.26 5.37
CA ALA A 28 -0.48 -1.40 5.97
C ALA A 28 -0.65 -1.40 7.49
N HIS A 29 0.47 -1.53 8.19
CA HIS A 29 0.54 -1.45 9.65
C HIS A 29 1.18 -0.12 10.00
N LEU A 30 0.50 0.67 10.82
CA LEU A 30 0.91 2.03 11.12
C LEU A 30 1.60 2.12 12.47
N THR A 31 2.33 3.20 12.68
CA THR A 31 3.13 3.39 13.91
C THR A 31 2.28 3.48 15.18
N ASP A 32 1.01 3.84 15.07
CA ASP A 32 0.09 3.89 16.19
C ASP A 32 -0.53 2.53 16.54
N GLY A 33 -0.14 1.48 15.81
CA GLY A 33 -0.65 0.13 16.01
C GLY A 33 -1.90 -0.19 15.18
N SER A 34 -2.43 0.76 14.43
CA SER A 34 -3.58 0.49 13.58
C SER A 34 -3.18 -0.19 12.29
N ASN A 35 -4.14 -0.88 11.67
CA ASN A 35 -3.96 -1.56 10.39
C ASN A 35 -5.01 -1.08 9.42
N VAL A 36 -4.61 -0.89 8.17
CA VAL A 36 -5.56 -0.50 7.11
C VAL A 36 -5.34 -1.38 5.89
N THR A 37 -6.41 -1.64 5.16
CA THR A 37 -6.34 -2.35 3.89
C THR A 37 -6.25 -1.32 2.78
N LEU A 38 -5.17 -1.38 2.01
CA LEU A 38 -4.92 -0.42 0.94
C LEU A 38 -5.59 -0.82 -0.36
N GLY A 39 -5.71 -2.11 -0.62
CA GLY A 39 -6.35 -2.59 -1.84
C GLY A 39 -6.42 -4.09 -1.93
N ASN A 40 -7.25 -4.55 -2.86
CA ASN A 40 -7.40 -5.96 -3.19
C ASN A 40 -7.22 -6.10 -4.70
N TYR A 41 -6.47 -7.12 -5.12
CA TYR A 41 -6.18 -7.34 -6.53
C TYR A 41 -6.66 -8.72 -6.95
N SER A 42 -6.70 -8.97 -8.26
CA SER A 42 -7.23 -10.23 -8.78
C SER A 42 -6.32 -11.42 -8.52
N THR A 43 -5.01 -11.17 -8.37
CA THR A 43 -4.02 -12.22 -8.12
C THR A 43 -3.01 -11.75 -7.10
N GLU A 44 -2.36 -12.71 -6.43
CA GLU A 44 -1.27 -12.41 -5.50
C GLU A 44 -0.09 -11.78 -6.23
N GLU A 45 0.19 -12.24 -7.46
CA GLU A 45 1.27 -11.68 -8.27
C GLU A 45 1.06 -10.20 -8.54
N ARG A 46 -0.18 -9.80 -8.83
CA ARG A 46 -0.49 -8.39 -9.05
C ARG A 46 -0.31 -7.58 -7.77
N ALA A 47 -0.74 -8.13 -6.64
CA ALA A 47 -0.54 -7.48 -5.35
C ALA A 47 0.95 -7.28 -5.05
N GLU A 48 1.78 -8.28 -5.37
CA GLU A 48 3.22 -8.18 -5.19
C GLU A 48 3.83 -7.09 -6.06
N GLU A 49 3.41 -6.98 -7.32
CA GLU A 49 3.86 -5.90 -8.21
C GLU A 49 3.54 -4.52 -7.64
N VAL A 50 2.31 -4.37 -7.14
CA VAL A 50 1.87 -3.11 -6.56
C VAL A 50 2.67 -2.78 -5.30
N LEU A 51 2.92 -3.77 -4.46
CA LEU A 51 3.73 -3.57 -3.25
C LEU A 51 5.15 -3.10 -3.60
N MET A 52 5.76 -3.69 -4.61
CA MET A 52 7.09 -3.30 -5.06
C MET A 52 7.11 -1.87 -5.60
N GLU A 53 6.14 -1.53 -6.44
CA GLU A 53 6.02 -0.17 -6.97
C GLU A 53 5.86 0.85 -5.85
N MET A 54 5.03 0.53 -4.86
CA MET A 54 4.82 1.38 -3.70
C MET A 54 6.12 1.61 -2.95
N GLY A 55 6.88 0.54 -2.72
CA GLY A 55 8.17 0.62 -2.03
C GLY A 55 9.16 1.52 -2.77
N MET A 56 9.22 1.41 -4.10
CA MET A 56 10.10 2.24 -4.91
C MET A 56 9.70 3.71 -4.84
N CYS A 57 8.41 4.00 -4.87
CA CYS A 57 7.93 5.39 -4.76
C CYS A 57 8.24 5.98 -3.39
N ILE A 58 8.09 5.18 -2.33
CA ILE A 58 8.44 5.63 -0.98
C ILE A 58 9.94 5.98 -0.91
N GLU A 59 10.78 5.11 -1.44
CA GLU A 59 12.22 5.33 -1.44
C GLU A 59 12.60 6.58 -2.21
N ASP A 60 11.92 6.85 -3.32
CA ASP A 60 12.18 8.02 -4.16
C ASP A 60 11.49 9.29 -3.67
N GLY A 61 10.67 9.19 -2.64
CA GLY A 61 9.96 10.34 -2.07
C GLY A 61 8.84 10.89 -2.92
N ILE A 62 8.26 10.06 -3.80
CA ILE A 62 7.17 10.47 -4.68
C ILE A 62 5.85 9.85 -4.25
N ALA A 63 4.76 10.53 -4.58
CA ALA A 63 3.43 10.04 -4.26
C ALA A 63 3.11 8.79 -5.06
N TYR A 64 2.41 7.84 -4.43
CA TYR A 64 1.97 6.63 -5.09
C TYR A 64 0.47 6.45 -4.94
N PHE A 65 -0.19 6.24 -6.06
CA PHE A 65 -1.61 5.93 -6.10
C PHE A 65 -1.74 4.45 -6.44
N LEU A 66 -2.30 3.66 -5.55
CA LEU A 66 -2.48 2.24 -5.84
C LEU A 66 -3.36 2.10 -7.10
N PRO A 67 -2.91 1.32 -8.09
CA PRO A 67 -3.69 1.17 -9.33
C PRO A 67 -5.04 0.51 -9.09
N GLU A 68 -5.99 0.82 -9.94
CA GLU A 68 -7.36 0.31 -9.81
C GLU A 68 -7.49 -1.16 -10.22
N VAL A 69 -6.57 -1.65 -11.03
CA VAL A 69 -6.55 -3.05 -11.47
C VAL A 69 -5.15 -3.61 -11.42
#